data_688c0105670a98f53040dc4686f840ab
#
_entry.id   688c0105670a98f53040dc4686f840ab
#
_cell.length_a   1.000
_cell.length_b   1.000
_cell.length_c   1.000
_cell.angle_alpha   90.00
_cell.angle_beta   90.00
_cell.angle_gamma   90.00
#
_symmetry.space_group_name_H-M   'P 1'
#
loop_
_entity.id
_entity.type
_entity.pdbx_description
1 polymer ?
#
loop_
_entity_poly.entity_id
_entity_poly.type
_entity_poly.pdbx_seq_one_letter_code
_entity_poly.pdbx_strand_id
1 'polypeptide(L)'
;MRLSAASVIAAALLLTGCQSVRDSLGDPEPNPGPCPNALALYDAHRLVEMEGDELLYDNVGFTAEILNVVGRCRYTDERASPIDMEVGVRMAFGRGP
;
A
#
# COMPACT_ATOMS: atom_id res chain seq x y z
N MET A 1 -33.19 -27.32 -35.53
CA MET A 1 -32.69 -26.82 -34.27
C MET A 1 -32.80 -25.30 -34.26
N ARG A 2 -33.85 -24.78 -33.65
CA ARG A 2 -34.03 -23.34 -33.50
C ARG A 2 -33.51 -22.97 -32.10
N LEU A 3 -32.22 -22.70 -31.99
CA LEU A 3 -31.72 -22.03 -30.79
C LEU A 3 -32.33 -20.64 -30.79
N SER A 4 -33.22 -20.42 -29.83
CA SER A 4 -33.99 -19.21 -29.72
C SER A 4 -33.05 -18.04 -29.54
N ALA A 5 -33.16 -17.00 -30.36
CA ALA A 5 -32.40 -15.76 -30.25
C ALA A 5 -32.46 -15.14 -28.85
N ALA A 6 -33.47 -15.50 -28.05
CA ALA A 6 -33.61 -15.13 -26.65
C ALA A 6 -32.50 -15.66 -25.76
N SER A 7 -31.94 -16.84 -26.02
CA SER A 7 -30.83 -17.40 -25.19
C SER A 7 -29.51 -16.69 -25.43
N VAL A 8 -29.27 -16.19 -26.64
CA VAL A 8 -28.04 -15.45 -26.98
C VAL A 8 -28.07 -14.05 -26.38
N ILE A 9 -29.23 -13.42 -26.34
CA ILE A 9 -29.43 -12.09 -25.74
C ILE A 9 -29.26 -12.17 -24.22
N ALA A 10 -29.75 -13.22 -23.57
CA ALA A 10 -29.59 -13.42 -22.12
C ALA A 10 -28.12 -13.65 -21.73
N ALA A 11 -27.34 -14.38 -22.54
CA ALA A 11 -25.92 -14.59 -22.29
C ALA A 11 -25.08 -13.32 -22.50
N ALA A 12 -25.44 -12.47 -23.47
CA ALA A 12 -24.76 -11.19 -23.70
C ALA A 12 -24.99 -10.18 -22.57
N LEU A 13 -26.15 -10.20 -21.94
CA LEU A 13 -26.49 -9.33 -20.81
C LEU A 13 -25.73 -9.70 -19.51
N LEU A 14 -25.32 -10.96 -19.36
CA LEU A 14 -24.55 -11.43 -18.20
C LEU A 14 -23.05 -11.04 -18.30
N LEU A 15 -22.52 -10.79 -19.48
CA LEU A 15 -21.13 -10.41 -19.70
C LEU A 15 -20.86 -8.90 -19.50
N THR A 16 -21.86 -8.06 -19.60
CA THR A 16 -21.72 -6.60 -19.43
C THR A 16 -21.94 -6.13 -17.99
N GLY A 17 -22.41 -7.02 -17.10
CA GLY A 17 -22.84 -6.63 -15.74
C GLY A 17 -21.70 -6.24 -14.79
N CYS A 18 -20.47 -6.71 -15.01
CA CYS A 18 -19.40 -6.48 -14.04
C CYS A 18 -18.76 -5.08 -14.12
N GLN A 19 -18.82 -4.42 -15.27
CA GLN A 19 -18.30 -3.05 -15.40
C GLN A 19 -19.29 -2.00 -14.90
N SER A 20 -20.59 -2.19 -15.17
CA SER A 20 -21.64 -1.25 -14.75
C SER A 20 -21.77 -1.18 -13.21
N VAL A 21 -21.50 -2.27 -12.50
CA VAL A 21 -21.54 -2.28 -11.03
C VAL A 21 -20.35 -1.53 -10.44
N ARG A 22 -19.19 -1.60 -11.06
CA ARG A 22 -18.03 -0.80 -10.67
C ARG A 22 -18.27 0.69 -10.83
N ASP A 23 -18.84 1.10 -11.97
CA ASP A 23 -19.16 2.50 -12.24
C ASP A 23 -20.27 3.03 -11.32
N SER A 24 -21.19 2.16 -10.88
CA SER A 24 -22.28 2.54 -9.97
C SER A 24 -21.88 2.57 -8.50
N LEU A 25 -20.85 1.82 -8.11
CA LEU A 25 -20.31 1.87 -6.74
C LEU A 25 -19.30 3.01 -6.54
N GLY A 26 -19.03 3.78 -7.61
CA GLY A 26 -18.10 4.88 -7.61
C GLY A 26 -16.66 4.37 -7.47
N ASP A 27 -15.86 4.53 -8.52
CA ASP A 27 -14.42 4.58 -8.30
C ASP A 27 -14.16 5.66 -7.24
N PRO A 28 -13.32 5.39 -6.23
CA PRO A 28 -12.94 6.45 -5.31
C PRO A 28 -12.43 7.62 -6.14
N GLU A 29 -13.06 8.78 -5.99
CA GLU A 29 -12.66 9.98 -6.73
C GLU A 29 -11.16 10.17 -6.62
N PRO A 30 -10.46 10.48 -7.72
CA PRO A 30 -9.04 10.71 -7.68
C PRO A 30 -8.73 11.81 -6.66
N ASN A 31 -7.69 11.63 -5.87
CA ASN A 31 -7.28 12.60 -4.88
C ASN A 31 -7.11 13.98 -5.53
N PRO A 32 -7.69 15.05 -4.96
CA PRO A 32 -7.62 16.38 -5.53
C PRO A 32 -6.23 17.01 -5.53
N GLY A 33 -5.27 16.39 -4.87
CA GLY A 33 -3.90 16.85 -4.78
C GLY A 33 -2.89 15.71 -4.65
N PRO A 34 -1.58 16.01 -4.69
CA PRO A 34 -0.53 15.03 -4.52
C PRO A 34 -0.50 14.49 -3.09
N CYS A 35 -0.21 13.20 -2.94
CA CYS A 35 0.06 12.63 -1.63
C CYS A 35 1.37 13.14 -1.07
N PRO A 36 1.46 13.43 0.24
CA PRO A 36 2.71 13.71 0.91
C PRO A 36 3.68 12.52 0.77
N ASN A 37 4.95 12.81 0.57
CA ASN A 37 5.97 11.77 0.52
C ASN A 37 6.26 11.24 1.92
N ALA A 38 6.22 9.91 2.06
CA ALA A 38 6.68 9.22 3.26
C ALA A 38 8.10 8.70 3.02
N LEU A 39 9.03 9.13 3.86
CA LEU A 39 10.45 8.80 3.74
C LEU A 39 11.00 8.39 5.11
N ALA A 40 11.94 7.45 5.11
CA ALA A 40 12.79 7.20 6.27
C ALA A 40 13.95 8.21 6.27
N LEU A 41 14.28 8.75 7.44
CA LEU A 41 15.45 9.60 7.60
C LEU A 41 16.71 8.77 7.43
N TYR A 42 17.68 9.29 6.69
CA TYR A 42 18.95 8.59 6.40
C TYR A 42 19.68 8.18 7.69
N ASP A 43 19.72 9.05 8.68
CA ASP A 43 20.42 8.79 9.96
C ASP A 43 19.63 7.92 10.94
N ALA A 44 18.35 7.65 10.65
CA ALA A 44 17.44 6.92 11.56
C ALA A 44 16.84 5.66 10.93
N HIS A 45 17.33 5.22 9.75
CA HIS A 45 16.79 4.04 9.07
C HIS A 45 17.42 2.72 9.52
N ARG A 46 18.47 2.77 10.33
CA ARG A 46 19.21 1.59 10.84
C ARG A 46 19.31 1.63 12.35
N LEU A 47 19.20 0.44 12.93
CA LEU A 47 19.43 0.19 14.35
C LEU A 47 20.41 -0.99 14.48
N VAL A 48 21.38 -0.84 15.35
CA VAL A 48 22.27 -1.92 15.78
C VAL A 48 22.19 -1.98 17.29
N GLU A 49 21.78 -3.11 17.81
CA GLU A 49 21.79 -3.38 19.26
C GLU A 49 23.02 -4.22 19.60
N MET A 50 23.78 -3.74 20.55
CA MET A 50 25.01 -4.37 21.00
C MET A 50 24.78 -5.10 22.32
N GLU A 51 25.36 -6.27 22.47
CA GLU A 51 25.43 -7.00 23.74
C GLU A 51 26.71 -6.62 24.46
N GLY A 52 26.61 -5.79 25.52
CA GLY A 52 27.75 -5.29 26.28
C GLY A 52 28.24 -3.92 25.86
N ASP A 53 29.30 -3.46 26.49
CA ASP A 53 29.81 -2.09 26.37
C ASP A 53 30.85 -1.89 25.25
N GLU A 54 31.36 -2.98 24.67
CA GLU A 54 32.38 -2.93 23.62
C GLU A 54 31.77 -2.98 22.23
N LEU A 55 32.16 -2.01 21.38
CA LEU A 55 31.70 -1.92 19.99
C LEU A 55 32.47 -2.90 19.08
N LEU A 56 32.30 -4.19 19.32
CA LEU A 56 32.86 -5.25 18.49
C LEU A 56 31.77 -5.93 17.67
N TYR A 57 32.15 -6.44 16.50
CA TYR A 57 31.20 -7.16 15.63
C TYR A 57 30.59 -8.39 16.33
N ASP A 58 31.37 -9.10 17.10
CA ASP A 58 30.91 -10.29 17.85
C ASP A 58 29.88 -9.95 18.94
N ASN A 59 29.80 -8.68 19.34
CA ASN A 59 28.84 -8.18 20.32
C ASN A 59 27.54 -7.64 19.70
N VAL A 60 27.38 -7.74 18.39
CA VAL A 60 26.13 -7.38 17.73
C VAL A 60 25.07 -8.43 18.04
N GLY A 61 24.07 -8.08 18.84
CA GLY A 61 22.96 -8.96 19.17
C GLY A 61 21.86 -8.94 18.11
N PHE A 62 21.56 -7.72 17.60
CA PHE A 62 20.45 -7.53 16.70
C PHE A 62 20.66 -6.32 15.79
N THR A 63 20.17 -6.42 14.57
CA THR A 63 20.14 -5.30 13.63
C THR A 63 18.76 -5.14 13.03
N ALA A 64 18.36 -3.91 12.74
CA ALA A 64 17.15 -3.61 12.00
C ALA A 64 17.42 -2.51 10.98
N GLU A 65 16.78 -2.60 9.83
CA GLU A 65 16.91 -1.62 8.75
C GLU A 65 15.56 -1.39 8.07
N ILE A 66 15.21 -0.14 7.85
CA ILE A 66 14.07 0.24 7.01
C ILE A 66 14.54 0.22 5.56
N LEU A 67 13.99 -0.70 4.77
CA LEU A 67 14.36 -0.88 3.36
C LEU A 67 13.57 0.02 2.43
N ASN A 68 12.31 0.25 2.74
CA ASN A 68 11.41 1.05 1.92
C ASN A 68 10.23 1.57 2.72
N VAL A 69 9.78 2.76 2.37
CA VAL A 69 8.56 3.37 2.90
C VAL A 69 7.66 3.74 1.73
N VAL A 70 6.40 3.36 1.80
CA VAL A 70 5.39 3.70 0.81
C VAL A 70 4.23 4.41 1.50
N GLY A 71 3.74 5.47 0.90
CA GLY A 71 2.58 6.20 1.37
C GLY A 71 1.43 6.13 0.38
N ARG A 72 0.22 5.99 0.89
CA ARG A 72 -1.03 6.18 0.16
C ARG A 72 -1.85 7.21 0.92
N CYS A 73 -2.51 8.10 0.21
CA CYS A 73 -3.36 9.07 0.85
C CYS A 73 -4.75 9.11 0.21
N ARG A 74 -5.71 9.54 0.99
CA ARG A 74 -7.06 9.84 0.56
C ARG A 74 -7.46 11.18 1.18
N TYR A 75 -7.96 12.05 0.35
CA TYR A 75 -8.61 13.27 0.83
C TYR A 75 -10.06 12.96 1.17
N THR A 76 -10.50 13.32 2.36
CA THR A 76 -11.85 13.03 2.86
C THR A 76 -12.87 14.09 2.46
N ASP A 77 -12.41 15.24 1.97
CA ASP A 77 -13.22 16.34 1.48
C ASP A 77 -12.62 16.90 0.18
N GLU A 78 -13.47 17.38 -0.73
CA GLU A 78 -13.08 18.09 -1.97
C GLU A 78 -12.18 19.31 -1.72
N ARG A 79 -12.17 19.81 -0.50
CA ARG A 79 -11.31 20.93 -0.06
C ARG A 79 -9.92 20.51 0.39
N ALA A 80 -9.55 19.25 0.18
CA ALA A 80 -8.25 18.68 0.52
C ALA A 80 -7.87 18.72 2.01
N SER A 81 -8.85 18.78 2.91
CA SER A 81 -8.63 18.76 4.36
C SER A 81 -9.85 18.16 5.06
N PRO A 82 -9.70 17.17 5.94
CA PRO A 82 -8.46 16.47 6.32
C PRO A 82 -8.00 15.44 5.29
N ILE A 83 -6.80 14.95 5.47
CA ILE A 83 -6.19 13.89 4.66
C ILE A 83 -5.98 12.64 5.53
N ASP A 84 -6.42 11.49 5.03
CA ASP A 84 -6.10 10.20 5.61
C ASP A 84 -4.90 9.60 4.89
N MET A 85 -3.88 9.21 5.64
CA MET A 85 -2.66 8.66 5.09
C MET A 85 -2.36 7.29 5.68
N GLU A 86 -2.16 6.31 4.79
CA GLU A 86 -1.66 4.98 5.15
C GLU A 86 -0.18 4.90 4.79
N VAL A 87 0.65 4.52 5.75
CA VAL A 87 2.08 4.37 5.56
C VAL A 87 2.48 2.91 5.75
N GLY A 88 3.03 2.31 4.70
CA GLY A 88 3.61 0.97 4.73
C GLY A 88 5.12 1.05 4.89
N VAL A 89 5.69 0.29 5.81
CA VAL A 89 7.13 0.21 6.06
C VAL A 89 7.62 -1.21 5.83
N ARG A 90 8.63 -1.37 4.98
CA ARG A 90 9.33 -2.64 4.78
C ARG A 90 10.61 -2.62 5.58
N MET A 91 10.76 -3.59 6.45
CA MET A 91 11.92 -3.70 7.34
C MET A 91 12.66 -5.02 7.12
N ALA A 92 13.97 -4.99 7.30
CA ALA A 92 14.81 -6.17 7.43
C ALA A 92 15.35 -6.25 8.86
N PHE A 93 15.46 -7.48 9.35
CA PHE A 93 16.00 -7.76 10.67
C PHE A 93 17.15 -8.78 10.52
N GLY A 94 18.22 -8.52 11.23
CA GLY A 94 19.39 -9.38 11.30
C GLY A 94 19.66 -9.82 12.74
N ARG A 95 20.06 -11.06 12.89
CA ARG A 95 20.60 -11.58 14.15
C ARG A 95 22.11 -11.45 14.10
N GLY A 96 22.72 -11.15 15.22
CA GLY A 96 24.17 -11.15 15.36
C GLY A 96 24.81 -12.52 15.20
N PRO A 97 26.12 -12.59 15.12
CA PRO A 97 26.88 -13.83 14.93
C PRO A 97 26.70 -14.83 16.06
#